data_e73164981f4f731f025794467bc83e0a
#
_entry.id   e73164981f4f731f025794467bc83e0a
#
_cell.length_a   1.000
_cell.length_b   1.000
_cell.length_c   1.000
_cell.angle_alpha   90.00
_cell.angle_beta   90.00
_cell.angle_gamma   90.00
#
_symmetry.space_group_name_H-M   'P 1'
#
loop_
_entity.id
_entity.type
_entity.pdbx_description
1 polymer ?
#
loop_
_entity_poly.entity_id
_entity_poly.type
_entity_poly.pdbx_seq_one_letter_code
_entity_poly.pdbx_strand_id
1 'polypeptide(L)'
;MAKLIVGNWKMNGLGPALAEAQAVAAGLAGSLGGTLAGSLGGSLGGSGVRVGLCPPATLIERMARSLSGSPVLVGGQDCRAEASGAFTGDVSAEMLSEAGAVLVILGHSERRAGCGETDALVAAKVEAALRAGLEPIICVGETLAEREAGRAVAVVATQVRGSLPQVLAGRAFSVAYEPVWAIG
;
A
#
# COMPACT_ATOMS: atom_id res chain seq x y z
N MET A 1 -0.54 11.55 14.87
CA MET A 1 -0.42 10.56 13.77
C MET A 1 0.38 11.18 12.64
N ALA A 2 1.39 10.49 12.13
CA ALA A 2 2.09 10.89 10.91
C ALA A 2 1.15 10.71 9.71
N LYS A 3 1.14 11.67 8.77
CA LYS A 3 0.40 11.54 7.50
C LYS A 3 1.18 10.63 6.56
N LEU A 4 0.49 9.73 5.85
CA LEU A 4 1.08 8.90 4.82
C LEU A 4 0.50 9.29 3.45
N ILE A 5 1.38 9.66 2.51
CA ILE A 5 1.04 9.96 1.11
C ILE A 5 1.57 8.81 0.27
N VAL A 6 0.71 8.15 -0.51
CA VAL A 6 1.09 6.97 -1.30
C VAL A 6 0.70 7.15 -2.75
N GLY A 7 1.67 6.93 -3.64
CA GLY A 7 1.45 6.82 -5.08
C GLY A 7 1.25 5.35 -5.48
N ASN A 8 0.04 4.98 -5.86
CA ASN A 8 -0.24 3.68 -6.47
C ASN A 8 -0.05 3.77 -7.98
N TRP A 9 0.96 3.10 -8.51
CA TRP A 9 1.25 3.10 -9.95
C TRP A 9 0.27 2.23 -10.75
N LYS A 10 -0.53 1.43 -10.05
CA LYS A 10 -1.41 0.44 -10.69
C LYS A 10 -0.60 -0.43 -11.68
N MET A 11 -1.18 -0.84 -12.80
CA MET A 11 -0.49 -1.63 -13.84
C MET A 11 0.27 -0.70 -14.81
N ASN A 12 1.14 0.17 -14.28
CA ASN A 12 1.95 1.08 -15.07
C ASN A 12 3.41 1.05 -14.62
N GLY A 13 4.31 1.36 -15.55
CA GLY A 13 5.73 1.51 -15.31
C GLY A 13 6.55 0.33 -15.84
N LEU A 14 7.58 0.69 -16.59
CA LEU A 14 8.67 -0.19 -17.01
C LEU A 14 9.98 0.33 -16.39
N GLY A 15 11.10 -0.33 -16.67
CA GLY A 15 12.40 0.05 -16.12
C GLY A 15 12.75 1.54 -16.16
N PRO A 16 12.53 2.25 -17.28
CA PRO A 16 12.80 3.69 -17.35
C PRO A 16 11.97 4.55 -16.39
N ALA A 17 10.77 4.11 -16.02
CA ALA A 17 9.91 4.84 -15.07
C ALA A 17 10.49 4.94 -13.65
N LEU A 18 11.53 4.18 -13.31
CA LEU A 18 12.25 4.34 -12.04
C LEU A 18 12.86 5.75 -11.88
N ALA A 19 13.10 6.47 -12.97
CA ALA A 19 13.55 7.86 -12.94
C ALA A 19 12.53 8.78 -12.25
N GLU A 20 11.22 8.51 -12.37
CA GLU A 20 10.17 9.26 -11.66
C GLU A 20 10.27 9.06 -10.15
N ALA A 21 10.50 7.83 -9.71
CA ALA A 21 10.67 7.54 -8.29
C ALA A 21 11.91 8.24 -7.71
N GLN A 22 13.01 8.27 -8.47
CA GLN A 22 14.23 8.99 -8.10
C GLN A 22 14.01 10.50 -8.07
N ALA A 23 13.23 11.07 -9.00
CA ALA A 23 12.87 12.48 -9.01
C ALA A 23 12.05 12.86 -7.76
N VAL A 24 11.09 12.01 -7.36
CA VAL A 24 10.34 12.20 -6.11
C VAL A 24 11.27 12.21 -4.91
N ALA A 25 12.21 11.25 -4.82
CA ALA A 25 13.16 11.17 -3.72
C ALA A 25 14.08 12.40 -3.66
N ALA A 26 14.57 12.86 -4.81
CA ALA A 26 15.41 14.05 -4.89
C ALA A 26 14.64 15.33 -4.50
N GLY A 27 13.39 15.48 -4.94
CA GLY A 27 12.53 16.60 -4.58
C GLY A 27 12.27 16.67 -3.07
N LEU A 28 12.05 15.51 -2.43
CA LEU A 28 11.86 15.43 -0.99
C LEU A 28 13.14 15.79 -0.23
N ALA A 29 14.31 15.31 -0.67
CA ALA A 29 15.59 15.63 -0.06
C ALA A 29 15.90 17.14 -0.15
N GLY A 30 15.63 17.78 -1.29
CA GLY A 30 15.80 19.22 -1.50
C GLY A 30 14.88 20.08 -0.62
N SER A 31 13.66 19.64 -0.36
CA SER A 31 12.67 20.37 0.46
C SER A 31 12.98 20.32 1.96
N LEU A 32 13.83 19.42 2.42
CA LEU A 32 14.08 19.12 3.84
C LEU A 32 15.40 19.67 4.39
N GLY A 33 16.15 20.44 3.58
CA GLY A 33 17.34 21.15 4.07
C GLY A 33 18.33 20.28 4.86
N GLY A 34 18.86 19.24 4.26
CA GLY A 34 20.14 18.66 4.69
C GLY A 34 20.21 17.83 5.99
N THR A 35 19.08 17.43 6.59
CA THR A 35 19.12 16.68 7.86
C THR A 35 18.33 15.36 7.78
N LEU A 36 18.76 14.43 6.93
CA LEU A 36 18.21 13.07 6.91
C LEU A 36 19.31 12.04 6.62
N ALA A 37 20.19 11.84 7.59
CA ALA A 37 21.01 10.64 7.67
C ALA A 37 20.49 9.79 8.84
N GLY A 38 19.92 8.62 8.53
CA GLY A 38 19.85 7.51 9.46
C GLY A 38 18.60 7.39 10.32
N SER A 39 17.49 6.95 9.74
CA SER A 39 16.47 6.20 10.49
C SER A 39 15.73 5.27 9.55
N LEU A 40 15.75 3.99 9.83
CA LEU A 40 14.88 2.96 9.23
C LEU A 40 13.42 3.26 9.64
N GLY A 41 12.72 4.03 8.82
CA GLY A 41 11.35 4.44 9.09
C GLY A 41 11.14 5.91 8.75
N GLY A 42 11.24 6.23 7.44
CA GLY A 42 11.26 7.59 6.92
C GLY A 42 10.13 8.50 7.32
N SER A 43 10.24 9.14 8.48
CA SER A 43 9.47 10.35 8.76
C SER A 43 10.27 11.54 8.24
N LEU A 44 9.67 12.35 7.40
CA LEU A 44 10.23 13.62 6.96
C LEU A 44 10.46 14.49 8.20
N GLY A 45 11.70 14.82 8.49
CA GLY A 45 12.14 15.51 9.69
C GLY A 45 11.22 16.65 10.12
N GLY A 46 10.55 16.50 11.24
CA GLY A 46 9.69 17.51 11.86
C GLY A 46 8.28 17.66 11.28
N SER A 47 7.99 17.23 10.04
CA SER A 47 6.65 17.42 9.42
C SER A 47 5.66 16.30 9.74
N GLY A 48 6.10 15.15 10.24
CA GLY A 48 5.23 13.99 10.47
C GLY A 48 4.61 13.39 9.21
N VAL A 49 5.13 13.68 8.01
CA VAL A 49 4.66 13.14 6.73
C VAL A 49 5.59 12.01 6.27
N ARG A 50 5.00 10.90 5.83
CA ARG A 50 5.69 9.77 5.18
C ARG A 50 5.25 9.69 3.73
N VAL A 51 6.13 9.30 2.82
CA VAL A 51 5.82 9.15 1.39
C VAL A 51 6.16 7.74 0.95
N GLY A 52 5.25 7.10 0.21
CA GLY A 52 5.43 5.76 -0.32
C GLY A 52 5.07 5.68 -1.80
N LEU A 53 5.71 4.78 -2.52
CA LEU A 53 5.40 4.43 -3.92
C LEU A 53 5.15 2.93 -4.02
N CYS A 54 4.04 2.55 -4.64
CA CYS A 54 3.64 1.16 -4.87
C CYS A 54 3.65 0.87 -6.37
N PRO A 55 4.80 0.44 -6.94
CA PRO A 55 4.91 0.04 -8.33
C PRO A 55 4.35 -1.38 -8.54
N PRO A 56 4.21 -1.86 -9.82
CA PRO A 56 3.99 -3.27 -10.11
C PRO A 56 5.06 -4.16 -9.45
N ALA A 57 4.69 -5.40 -9.12
CA ALA A 57 5.58 -6.36 -8.44
C ALA A 57 6.95 -6.53 -9.15
N THR A 58 6.95 -6.46 -10.48
CA THR A 58 8.16 -6.55 -11.32
C THR A 58 9.18 -5.42 -11.14
N LEU A 59 8.80 -4.35 -10.44
CA LEU A 59 9.68 -3.19 -10.21
C LEU A 59 10.04 -2.99 -8.74
N ILE A 60 9.44 -3.72 -7.80
CA ILE A 60 9.61 -3.46 -6.35
C ILE A 60 11.09 -3.53 -5.96
N GLU A 61 11.77 -4.64 -6.24
CA GLU A 61 13.19 -4.82 -5.89
C GLU A 61 14.08 -3.73 -6.52
N ARG A 62 13.87 -3.45 -7.80
CA ARG A 62 14.64 -2.43 -8.53
C ARG A 62 14.40 -1.04 -7.95
N MET A 63 13.15 -0.72 -7.61
CA MET A 63 12.79 0.55 -6.98
C MET A 63 13.40 0.66 -5.58
N ALA A 64 13.29 -0.38 -4.75
CA ALA A 64 13.86 -0.40 -3.42
C ALA A 64 15.38 -0.19 -3.44
N ARG A 65 16.08 -0.83 -4.36
CA ARG A 65 17.52 -0.62 -4.55
C ARG A 65 17.85 0.80 -5.01
N SER A 66 17.09 1.34 -5.98
CA SER A 66 17.34 2.68 -6.53
C SER A 66 17.05 3.80 -5.56
N LEU A 67 16.18 3.56 -4.58
CA LEU A 67 15.77 4.51 -3.53
C LEU A 67 16.48 4.26 -2.19
N SER A 68 17.47 3.39 -2.16
CA SER A 68 18.24 3.10 -0.93
C SER A 68 18.80 4.39 -0.31
N GLY A 69 18.57 4.59 0.99
CA GLY A 69 18.99 5.80 1.70
C GLY A 69 18.06 7.02 1.48
N SER A 70 17.01 6.90 0.65
CA SER A 70 16.00 7.96 0.51
C SER A 70 14.87 7.82 1.55
N PRO A 71 14.11 8.88 1.83
CA PRO A 71 12.96 8.82 2.74
C PRO A 71 11.71 8.17 2.10
N VAL A 72 11.75 7.80 0.82
CA VAL A 72 10.60 7.23 0.10
C VAL A 72 10.48 5.75 0.41
N LEU A 73 9.31 5.34 0.89
CA LEU A 73 8.97 3.95 1.16
C LEU A 73 8.54 3.25 -0.13
N VAL A 74 8.87 1.97 -0.27
CA VAL A 74 8.40 1.15 -1.39
C VAL A 74 7.35 0.18 -0.89
N GLY A 75 6.27 -0.02 -1.66
CA GLY A 75 5.19 -0.92 -1.31
C GLY A 75 4.74 -1.83 -2.44
N GLY A 76 4.03 -2.90 -2.07
CA GLY A 76 3.32 -3.76 -3.00
C GLY A 76 1.90 -3.26 -3.27
N GLN A 77 1.28 -3.78 -4.34
CA GLN A 77 -0.09 -3.43 -4.74
C GLN A 77 -1.12 -4.50 -4.35
N ASP A 78 -0.66 -5.67 -3.94
CA ASP A 78 -1.43 -6.80 -3.42
C ASP A 78 -0.47 -7.87 -2.89
N CYS A 79 -0.98 -8.86 -2.14
CA CYS A 79 -0.29 -10.10 -1.82
C CYS A 79 -1.30 -11.24 -1.61
N ARG A 80 -0.80 -12.49 -1.63
CA ARG A 80 -1.57 -13.65 -1.18
C ARG A 80 -1.64 -13.73 0.34
N ALA A 81 -2.67 -14.42 0.84
CA ALA A 81 -2.78 -14.75 2.26
C ALA A 81 -1.79 -15.85 2.68
N GLU A 82 -1.49 -16.77 1.77
CA GLU A 82 -0.54 -17.86 1.97
C GLU A 82 0.91 -17.37 1.80
N ALA A 83 1.82 -17.89 2.60
CA ALA A 83 3.24 -17.55 2.51
C ALA A 83 3.93 -18.20 1.29
N SER A 84 3.44 -19.36 0.87
CA SER A 84 3.94 -20.13 -0.27
C SER A 84 2.90 -21.16 -0.71
N GLY A 85 3.10 -21.81 -1.85
CA GLY A 85 2.22 -22.91 -2.29
C GLY A 85 2.02 -22.99 -3.81
N ALA A 86 1.02 -23.75 -4.23
CA ALA A 86 0.68 -23.97 -5.63
C ALA A 86 -0.20 -22.82 -6.17
N PHE A 87 0.35 -21.62 -6.22
CA PHE A 87 -0.32 -20.39 -6.64
C PHE A 87 0.48 -19.72 -7.76
N THR A 88 0.56 -20.38 -8.90
CA THR A 88 1.36 -19.92 -10.05
C THR A 88 0.95 -18.51 -10.49
N GLY A 89 1.91 -17.58 -10.48
CA GLY A 89 1.71 -16.18 -10.86
C GLY A 89 1.41 -15.24 -9.72
N ASP A 90 1.05 -15.74 -8.52
CA ASP A 90 0.80 -14.91 -7.33
C ASP A 90 2.10 -14.55 -6.59
N VAL A 91 2.04 -13.51 -5.78
CA VAL A 91 3.13 -13.01 -4.95
C VAL A 91 2.69 -13.04 -3.49
N SER A 92 3.50 -13.62 -2.61
CA SER A 92 3.24 -13.62 -1.16
C SER A 92 3.72 -12.33 -0.49
N ALA A 93 3.25 -12.08 0.73
CA ALA A 93 3.73 -10.96 1.53
C ALA A 93 5.22 -11.07 1.85
N GLU A 94 5.70 -12.29 2.07
CA GLU A 94 7.11 -12.60 2.32
C GLU A 94 8.00 -12.25 1.12
N MET A 95 7.55 -12.56 -0.11
CA MET A 95 8.26 -12.19 -1.34
C MET A 95 8.32 -10.67 -1.53
N LEU A 96 7.25 -9.95 -1.18
CA LEU A 96 7.25 -8.48 -1.23
C LEU A 96 8.24 -7.88 -0.23
N SER A 97 8.26 -8.40 1.01
CA SER A 97 9.16 -7.95 2.06
C SER A 97 10.62 -8.22 1.68
N GLU A 98 10.93 -9.39 1.15
CA GLU A 98 12.27 -9.75 0.66
C GLU A 98 12.73 -8.85 -0.50
N ALA A 99 11.81 -8.49 -1.41
CA ALA A 99 12.08 -7.54 -2.50
C ALA A 99 12.26 -6.08 -2.01
N GLY A 100 12.13 -5.81 -0.71
CA GLY A 100 12.36 -4.51 -0.09
C GLY A 100 11.11 -3.64 0.07
N ALA A 101 9.91 -4.20 -0.11
CA ALA A 101 8.68 -3.50 0.26
C ALA A 101 8.55 -3.39 1.80
N VAL A 102 7.98 -2.28 2.27
CA VAL A 102 7.63 -2.04 3.68
C VAL A 102 6.15 -1.72 3.85
N LEU A 103 5.44 -1.49 2.75
CA LEU A 103 4.00 -1.22 2.67
C LEU A 103 3.35 -2.23 1.73
N VAL A 104 2.04 -2.45 1.87
CA VAL A 104 1.24 -3.17 0.87
C VAL A 104 -0.19 -2.64 0.82
N ILE A 105 -0.69 -2.36 -0.38
CA ILE A 105 -2.10 -2.01 -0.63
C ILE A 105 -2.90 -3.31 -0.68
N LEU A 106 -4.02 -3.36 0.04
CA LEU A 106 -4.89 -4.54 0.13
C LEU A 106 -6.36 -4.16 -0.07
N GLY A 107 -7.09 -5.00 -0.80
CA GLY A 107 -8.51 -4.79 -1.02
C GLY A 107 -8.83 -3.56 -1.86
N HIS A 108 -7.93 -3.12 -2.75
CA HIS A 108 -8.19 -2.03 -3.69
C HIS A 108 -9.45 -2.29 -4.50
N SER A 109 -10.24 -1.27 -4.81
CA SER A 109 -11.52 -1.39 -5.49
C SER A 109 -11.46 -2.18 -6.81
N GLU A 110 -10.39 -2.00 -7.58
CA GLU A 110 -10.16 -2.76 -8.81
C GLU A 110 -10.03 -4.28 -8.55
N ARG A 111 -9.43 -4.68 -7.42
CA ARG A 111 -9.29 -6.09 -7.05
C ARG A 111 -10.57 -6.65 -6.47
N ARG A 112 -11.29 -5.87 -5.66
CA ARG A 112 -12.62 -6.26 -5.17
C ARG A 112 -13.56 -6.53 -6.35
N ALA A 113 -13.59 -5.64 -7.34
CA ALA A 113 -14.45 -5.79 -8.51
C ALA A 113 -13.90 -6.80 -9.53
N GLY A 114 -12.63 -6.72 -9.90
CA GLY A 114 -12.03 -7.51 -10.99
C GLY A 114 -11.58 -8.91 -10.59
N CYS A 115 -11.21 -9.12 -9.31
CA CYS A 115 -10.71 -10.39 -8.79
C CYS A 115 -11.65 -11.03 -7.75
N GLY A 116 -12.81 -10.41 -7.46
CA GLY A 116 -13.77 -10.94 -6.50
C GLY A 116 -13.28 -10.96 -5.04
N GLU A 117 -12.40 -10.04 -4.66
CA GLU A 117 -11.88 -10.01 -3.30
C GLU A 117 -12.96 -9.63 -2.28
N THR A 118 -13.23 -10.55 -1.36
CA THR A 118 -14.16 -10.34 -0.25
C THR A 118 -13.47 -9.68 0.94
N ASP A 119 -14.23 -9.09 1.86
CA ASP A 119 -13.69 -8.53 3.10
C ASP A 119 -12.90 -9.58 3.91
N ALA A 120 -13.39 -10.82 3.97
CA ALA A 120 -12.71 -11.91 4.66
C ALA A 120 -11.35 -12.25 4.01
N LEU A 121 -11.26 -12.25 2.67
CA LEU A 121 -10.00 -12.45 1.97
C LEU A 121 -9.03 -11.28 2.23
N VAL A 122 -9.53 -10.05 2.23
CA VAL A 122 -8.71 -8.88 2.57
C VAL A 122 -8.18 -8.97 4.01
N ALA A 123 -9.01 -9.39 4.96
CA ALA A 123 -8.56 -9.61 6.35
C ALA A 123 -7.44 -10.66 6.43
N ALA A 124 -7.56 -11.78 5.72
CA ALA A 124 -6.51 -12.81 5.67
C ALA A 124 -5.20 -12.26 5.05
N LYS A 125 -5.30 -11.42 4.01
CA LYS A 125 -4.14 -10.72 3.43
C LYS A 125 -3.51 -9.71 4.40
N VAL A 126 -4.31 -9.03 5.22
CA VAL A 126 -3.80 -8.15 6.28
C VAL A 126 -2.97 -8.93 7.29
N GLU A 127 -3.43 -10.11 7.71
CA GLU A 127 -2.66 -11.00 8.60
C GLU A 127 -1.35 -11.45 7.95
N ALA A 128 -1.37 -11.79 6.65
CA ALA A 128 -0.17 -12.13 5.89
C ALA A 128 0.83 -10.95 5.83
N ALA A 129 0.36 -9.75 5.55
CA ALA A 129 1.19 -8.55 5.53
C ALA A 129 1.89 -8.32 6.87
N LEU A 130 1.13 -8.40 7.98
CA LEU A 130 1.68 -8.26 9.33
C LEU A 130 2.69 -9.36 9.68
N ARG A 131 2.45 -10.61 9.25
CA ARG A 131 3.36 -11.74 9.41
C ARG A 131 4.71 -11.49 8.72
N ALA A 132 4.68 -10.88 7.53
CA ALA A 132 5.86 -10.53 6.75
C ALA A 132 6.51 -9.19 7.18
N GLY A 133 5.97 -8.51 8.18
CA GLY A 133 6.48 -7.22 8.65
C GLY A 133 6.12 -6.02 7.77
N LEU A 134 5.14 -6.16 6.87
CA LEU A 134 4.64 -5.07 6.05
C LEU A 134 3.56 -4.26 6.79
N GLU A 135 3.52 -2.95 6.57
CA GLU A 135 2.42 -2.08 6.99
C GLU A 135 1.29 -2.14 5.95
N PRO A 136 0.09 -2.66 6.29
CA PRO A 136 -1.02 -2.74 5.35
C PRO A 136 -1.72 -1.40 5.16
N ILE A 137 -2.10 -1.11 3.91
CA ILE A 137 -2.98 -0.01 3.51
C ILE A 137 -4.26 -0.66 3.00
N ILE A 138 -5.33 -0.62 3.82
CA ILE A 138 -6.57 -1.33 3.55
C ILE A 138 -7.54 -0.38 2.83
N CYS A 139 -7.92 -0.72 1.61
CA CYS A 139 -8.84 0.07 0.80
C CYS A 139 -10.30 -0.29 1.08
N VAL A 140 -11.12 0.74 1.25
CA VAL A 140 -12.57 0.66 1.42
C VAL A 140 -13.25 1.75 0.61
N GLY A 141 -14.43 1.48 0.09
CA GLY A 141 -15.19 2.48 -0.67
C GLY A 141 -16.44 1.89 -1.31
N GLU A 142 -17.42 2.74 -1.53
CA GLU A 142 -18.71 2.42 -2.13
C GLU A 142 -18.71 2.71 -3.63
N THR A 143 -19.60 2.05 -4.35
CA THR A 143 -19.94 2.34 -5.74
C THR A 143 -20.85 3.56 -5.86
N LEU A 144 -20.96 4.14 -7.06
CA LEU A 144 -21.89 5.26 -7.31
C LEU A 144 -23.34 4.90 -6.97
N ALA A 145 -23.81 3.71 -7.38
CA ALA A 145 -25.15 3.25 -7.08
C ALA A 145 -25.43 3.10 -5.57
N GLU A 146 -24.44 2.67 -4.79
CA GLU A 146 -24.56 2.60 -3.33
C GLU A 146 -24.61 3.99 -2.71
N ARG A 147 -23.83 4.93 -3.22
CA ARG A 147 -23.83 6.32 -2.76
C ARG A 147 -25.16 7.00 -3.07
N GLU A 148 -25.66 6.89 -4.31
CA GLU A 148 -26.95 7.47 -4.72
C GLU A 148 -28.14 6.86 -3.94
N ALA A 149 -28.03 5.60 -3.53
CA ALA A 149 -28.97 4.95 -2.66
C ALA A 149 -28.83 5.32 -1.17
N GLY A 150 -27.95 6.27 -0.82
CA GLY A 150 -27.71 6.72 0.57
C GLY A 150 -27.02 5.68 1.45
N ARG A 151 -26.38 4.64 0.87
CA ARG A 151 -25.78 3.51 1.58
C ARG A 151 -24.28 3.62 1.85
N ALA A 152 -23.62 4.72 1.44
CA ALA A 152 -22.17 4.88 1.52
C ALA A 152 -21.60 4.52 2.90
N VAL A 153 -22.14 5.10 3.97
CA VAL A 153 -21.68 4.84 5.34
C VAL A 153 -21.86 3.37 5.73
N ALA A 154 -22.99 2.75 5.38
CA ALA A 154 -23.26 1.36 5.71
C ALA A 154 -22.29 0.40 4.99
N VAL A 155 -22.01 0.65 3.71
CA VAL A 155 -21.06 -0.12 2.90
C VAL A 155 -19.64 -0.01 3.48
N VAL A 156 -19.14 1.21 3.68
CA VAL A 156 -17.80 1.44 4.23
C VAL A 156 -17.66 0.84 5.63
N ALA A 157 -18.67 1.00 6.50
CA ALA A 157 -18.65 0.41 7.83
C ALA A 157 -18.63 -1.13 7.79
N THR A 158 -19.30 -1.75 6.80
CA THR A 158 -19.24 -3.20 6.60
C THR A 158 -17.87 -3.66 6.16
N GLN A 159 -17.29 -2.99 5.16
CA GLN A 159 -15.94 -3.29 4.67
C GLN A 159 -14.88 -3.11 5.77
N VAL A 160 -14.97 -2.04 6.56
CA VAL A 160 -14.07 -1.81 7.71
C VAL A 160 -14.18 -2.97 8.70
N ARG A 161 -15.40 -3.35 9.12
CA ARG A 161 -15.58 -4.46 10.07
C ARG A 161 -15.09 -5.80 9.53
N GLY A 162 -15.28 -6.05 8.24
CA GLY A 162 -14.93 -7.33 7.62
C GLY A 162 -13.47 -7.45 7.20
N SER A 163 -12.81 -6.31 6.90
CA SER A 163 -11.44 -6.29 6.35
C SER A 163 -10.35 -5.98 7.39
N LEU A 164 -10.72 -5.47 8.57
CA LEU A 164 -9.76 -5.11 9.63
C LEU A 164 -9.79 -6.16 10.76
N PRO A 165 -8.90 -7.15 10.75
CA PRO A 165 -8.83 -8.15 11.82
C PRO A 165 -8.32 -7.55 13.12
N GLN A 166 -8.69 -8.15 14.26
CA GLN A 166 -8.29 -7.67 15.59
C GLN A 166 -6.77 -7.62 15.82
N VAL A 167 -6.02 -8.42 15.08
CA VAL A 167 -4.54 -8.46 15.16
C VAL A 167 -3.89 -7.12 14.79
N LEU A 168 -4.62 -6.20 14.14
CA LEU A 168 -4.18 -4.83 13.86
C LEU A 168 -4.06 -3.96 15.11
N ALA A 169 -4.68 -4.34 16.23
CA ALA A 169 -4.61 -3.56 17.46
C ALA A 169 -3.15 -3.35 17.91
N GLY A 170 -2.75 -2.08 18.05
CA GLY A 170 -1.38 -1.70 18.41
C GLY A 170 -0.34 -1.82 17.28
N ARG A 171 -0.76 -2.14 16.06
CA ARG A 171 0.10 -2.19 14.87
C ARG A 171 -0.04 -0.92 14.02
N ALA A 172 0.96 -0.66 13.19
CA ALA A 172 0.88 0.38 12.18
C ALA A 172 0.05 -0.13 10.99
N PHE A 173 -0.96 0.63 10.59
CA PHE A 173 -1.74 0.41 9.37
C PHE A 173 -2.41 1.71 8.94
N SER A 174 -2.90 1.73 7.71
CA SER A 174 -3.70 2.82 7.17
C SER A 174 -4.99 2.28 6.55
N VAL A 175 -6.05 3.08 6.60
CA VAL A 175 -7.29 2.82 5.85
C VAL A 175 -7.39 3.87 4.76
N ALA A 176 -7.46 3.43 3.51
CA ALA A 176 -7.65 4.28 2.35
C ALA A 176 -9.12 4.26 1.94
N TYR A 177 -9.79 5.39 2.11
CA TYR A 177 -11.14 5.56 1.56
C TYR A 177 -11.05 5.90 0.09
N GLU A 178 -11.55 5.00 -0.75
CA GLU A 178 -11.57 5.11 -2.20
C GLU A 178 -13.02 5.15 -2.69
N PRO A 179 -13.64 6.33 -2.84
CA PRO A 179 -14.95 6.39 -3.48
C PRO A 179 -14.80 5.89 -4.93
N VAL A 180 -15.25 4.64 -5.19
CA VAL A 180 -15.00 3.91 -6.45
C VAL A 180 -15.43 4.73 -7.67
N TRP A 181 -16.50 5.49 -7.53
CA TRP A 181 -17.07 6.37 -8.56
C TRP A 181 -16.22 7.63 -8.84
N ALA A 182 -15.25 7.96 -7.99
CA ALA A 182 -14.39 9.13 -8.16
C ALA A 182 -12.95 8.75 -8.57
N ILE A 183 -12.70 7.45 -8.82
CA ILE A 183 -11.39 6.95 -9.26
C ILE A 183 -11.40 6.86 -10.79
N GLY A 184 -10.48 7.57 -11.46
CA GLY A 184 -10.36 7.58 -12.93
C GLY A 184 -9.35 8.60 -13.38
#